data_762d04accd7e028d84f7d6b3d5d9b25e
#
_entry.id   762d04accd7e028d84f7d6b3d5d9b25e
#
_cell.length_a   1.000
_cell.length_b   1.000
_cell.length_c   1.000
_cell.angle_alpha   90.00
_cell.angle_beta   90.00
_cell.angle_gamma   90.00
#
_symmetry.space_group_name_H-M   'P 1'
#
loop_
_entity.id
_entity.type
_entity.pdbx_description
1 polymer ?
#
loop_
_entity_poly.entity_id
_entity_poly.type
_entity_poly.pdbx_seq_one_letter_code
_entity_poly.pdbx_strand_id
1 'polypeptide(L)'
;MKIIEANLPRNGNFTRRSTTDEVILHHAEASSATVWDINQWHLDNGWVGIGYHYYIRKDGSIYRGRPEWAVGAHATGHNDRSIGICCEGAYMTETMPAAQLASLKALLRDIMGRYGKMPLRRHRDVNSTDCPGDNFPWAEAQNYMEEDDGMLSYEQFKAYMDRWISELQEKKPSEWHEADWNAAKEAGIFDGTMPQAPLTREQASTALRRCGLVGQVPQQ
;
A
#
# COMPACT_ATOMS: atom_id res chain seq x y z
N MET A 1 1.10 -10.56 3.34
CA MET A 1 0.10 -10.77 2.27
C MET A 1 -0.40 -12.21 2.33
N LYS A 2 -1.70 -12.45 2.21
CA LYS A 2 -2.32 -13.79 2.18
C LYS A 2 -2.94 -14.03 0.80
N ILE A 3 -2.59 -15.16 0.16
CA ILE A 3 -3.21 -15.59 -1.09
C ILE A 3 -4.20 -16.70 -0.76
N ILE A 4 -5.42 -16.58 -1.27
CA ILE A 4 -6.51 -17.53 -1.06
C ILE A 4 -6.52 -18.53 -2.20
N GLU A 5 -6.41 -19.82 -1.89
CA GLU A 5 -6.52 -20.90 -2.86
C GLU A 5 -8.00 -21.19 -3.13
N ALA A 6 -8.48 -20.83 -4.32
CA ALA A 6 -9.89 -20.90 -4.66
C ALA A 6 -10.36 -22.31 -5.08
N ASN A 7 -9.44 -23.23 -5.35
CA ASN A 7 -9.76 -24.60 -5.82
C ASN A 7 -10.74 -24.62 -7.01
N LEU A 8 -10.46 -23.82 -8.03
CA LEU A 8 -11.34 -23.59 -9.16
C LEU A 8 -11.46 -24.86 -10.05
N PRO A 9 -12.68 -25.21 -10.52
CA PRO A 9 -12.87 -26.28 -11.49
C PRO A 9 -12.18 -25.98 -12.82
N ARG A 10 -11.78 -27.01 -13.54
CA ARG A 10 -11.10 -26.90 -14.84
C ARG A 10 -11.46 -28.04 -15.78
N ASN A 11 -11.40 -27.77 -17.09
CA ASN A 11 -11.70 -28.71 -18.17
C ASN A 11 -10.42 -29.23 -18.82
N GLY A 12 -9.44 -29.73 -18.01
CA GLY A 12 -8.19 -30.25 -18.54
C GLY A 12 -6.97 -29.90 -17.70
N ASN A 13 -5.80 -30.08 -18.28
CA ASN A 13 -4.53 -29.84 -17.62
C ASN A 13 -3.88 -28.53 -18.11
N PHE A 14 -3.26 -27.82 -17.19
CA PHE A 14 -2.43 -26.67 -17.55
C PHE A 14 -1.08 -27.13 -18.12
N THR A 15 -0.60 -26.43 -19.15
CA THR A 15 0.74 -26.61 -19.68
C THR A 15 1.74 -25.82 -18.85
N ARG A 16 2.94 -26.36 -18.62
CA ARG A 16 4.00 -25.66 -17.87
C ARG A 16 4.64 -24.57 -18.73
N ARG A 17 4.80 -23.40 -18.15
CA ARG A 17 5.55 -22.29 -18.72
C ARG A 17 7.05 -22.52 -18.55
N SER A 18 7.84 -22.15 -19.55
CA SER A 18 9.31 -22.29 -19.55
C SER A 18 10.00 -21.07 -18.92
N THR A 19 9.47 -19.89 -19.12
CA THR A 19 10.03 -18.61 -18.65
C THR A 19 8.97 -17.77 -17.95
N THR A 20 9.44 -16.84 -17.11
CA THR A 20 8.59 -15.78 -16.50
C THR A 20 9.43 -14.52 -16.55
N ASP A 21 9.09 -13.60 -17.43
CA ASP A 21 9.89 -12.41 -17.70
C ASP A 21 9.07 -11.12 -17.84
N GLU A 22 7.76 -11.17 -17.60
CA GLU A 22 6.90 -9.99 -17.52
C GLU A 22 5.64 -10.25 -16.70
N VAL A 23 5.02 -9.15 -16.22
CA VAL A 23 3.72 -9.15 -15.54
C VAL A 23 2.76 -8.30 -16.36
N ILE A 24 1.54 -8.81 -16.59
CA ILE A 24 0.49 -8.09 -17.33
C ILE A 24 -0.72 -7.86 -16.44
N LEU A 25 -1.14 -6.60 -16.34
CA LEU A 25 -2.28 -6.16 -15.55
C LEU A 25 -3.54 -6.07 -16.40
N HIS A 26 -4.63 -6.54 -15.80
CA HIS A 26 -5.96 -6.57 -16.37
C HIS A 26 -7.00 -6.04 -15.41
N HIS A 27 -8.16 -5.64 -15.92
CA HIS A 27 -9.40 -5.53 -15.17
C HIS A 27 -10.40 -6.60 -15.62
N ALA A 28 -11.38 -6.88 -14.77
CA ALA A 28 -12.45 -7.85 -15.09
C ALA A 28 -13.48 -7.29 -16.07
N GLU A 29 -13.51 -5.97 -16.28
CA GLU A 29 -14.55 -5.24 -17.01
C GLU A 29 -15.97 -5.50 -16.45
N ALA A 30 -16.03 -5.85 -15.17
CA ALA A 30 -17.26 -6.11 -14.43
C ALA A 30 -17.15 -5.45 -13.06
N SER A 31 -18.18 -4.66 -12.70
CA SER A 31 -18.23 -3.92 -11.42
C SER A 31 -18.21 -4.82 -10.21
N SER A 32 -18.72 -6.05 -10.33
CA SER A 32 -18.67 -7.07 -9.30
C SER A 32 -18.59 -8.45 -9.96
N ALA A 33 -17.52 -9.17 -9.66
CA ALA A 33 -17.35 -10.56 -10.08
C ALA A 33 -16.46 -11.28 -9.06
N THR A 34 -16.83 -12.48 -8.70
CA THR A 34 -15.94 -13.34 -7.91
C THR A 34 -14.94 -14.06 -8.79
N VAL A 35 -13.90 -14.63 -8.19
CA VAL A 35 -12.93 -15.46 -8.95
C VAL A 35 -13.61 -16.69 -9.58
N TRP A 36 -14.69 -17.18 -8.97
CA TRP A 36 -15.51 -18.30 -9.52
C TRP A 36 -16.31 -17.86 -10.72
N ASP A 37 -16.88 -16.63 -10.74
CA ASP A 37 -17.57 -16.08 -11.91
C ASP A 37 -16.61 -15.93 -13.09
N ILE A 38 -15.43 -15.36 -12.85
CA ILE A 38 -14.38 -15.24 -13.89
C ILE A 38 -13.98 -16.61 -14.41
N ASN A 39 -13.79 -17.60 -13.52
CA ASN A 39 -13.47 -18.95 -13.94
C ASN A 39 -14.60 -19.57 -14.78
N GLN A 40 -15.85 -19.39 -14.37
CA GLN A 40 -17.00 -19.92 -15.11
C GLN A 40 -17.09 -19.31 -16.51
N TRP A 41 -16.95 -17.99 -16.65
CA TRP A 41 -16.97 -17.31 -17.95
C TRP A 41 -15.86 -17.83 -18.88
N HIS A 42 -14.68 -18.15 -18.33
CA HIS A 42 -13.60 -18.72 -19.12
C HIS A 42 -13.85 -20.19 -19.51
N LEU A 43 -14.49 -20.97 -18.64
CA LEU A 43 -14.95 -22.32 -18.95
C LEU A 43 -16.01 -22.32 -20.05
N ASP A 44 -16.97 -21.40 -19.99
CA ASP A 44 -18.05 -21.21 -20.98
C ASP A 44 -17.51 -20.83 -22.36
N ASN A 45 -16.35 -20.11 -22.37
CA ASN A 45 -15.61 -19.82 -23.61
C ASN A 45 -14.78 -21.01 -24.12
N GLY A 46 -14.89 -22.19 -23.49
CA GLY A 46 -14.16 -23.39 -23.88
C GLY A 46 -12.68 -23.44 -23.41
N TRP A 47 -12.29 -22.54 -22.51
CA TRP A 47 -10.93 -22.54 -21.96
C TRP A 47 -10.78 -23.60 -20.87
N VAL A 48 -9.53 -23.95 -20.53
CA VAL A 48 -9.23 -24.94 -19.48
C VAL A 48 -9.70 -24.48 -18.09
N GLY A 49 -9.89 -23.20 -17.91
CA GLY A 49 -10.30 -22.54 -16.68
C GLY A 49 -9.83 -21.09 -16.69
N ILE A 50 -9.85 -20.44 -15.52
CA ILE A 50 -9.45 -19.05 -15.41
C ILE A 50 -8.11 -18.76 -16.12
N GLY A 51 -8.07 -17.66 -16.90
CA GLY A 51 -6.88 -17.28 -17.69
C GLY A 51 -5.77 -16.64 -16.86
N TYR A 52 -6.12 -16.00 -15.77
CA TYR A 52 -5.24 -15.21 -14.92
C TYR A 52 -4.56 -16.07 -13.85
N HIS A 53 -3.34 -15.69 -13.44
CA HIS A 53 -2.63 -16.32 -12.33
C HIS A 53 -3.09 -15.83 -10.98
N TYR A 54 -3.53 -14.56 -10.93
CA TYR A 54 -4.09 -13.93 -9.73
C TYR A 54 -5.33 -13.12 -10.06
N TYR A 55 -6.24 -13.10 -9.12
CA TYR A 55 -7.43 -12.25 -9.15
C TYR A 55 -7.51 -11.48 -7.84
N ILE A 56 -7.66 -10.15 -7.93
CA ILE A 56 -7.72 -9.27 -6.76
C ILE A 56 -9.11 -8.64 -6.70
N ARG A 57 -9.81 -8.85 -5.59
CA ARG A 57 -11.11 -8.26 -5.35
C ARG A 57 -11.02 -6.82 -4.86
N LYS A 58 -12.13 -6.07 -4.96
CA LYS A 58 -12.22 -4.68 -4.50
C LYS A 58 -11.94 -4.52 -3.00
N ASP A 59 -12.21 -5.54 -2.19
CA ASP A 59 -11.90 -5.57 -0.75
C ASP A 59 -10.41 -5.84 -0.44
N GLY A 60 -9.60 -6.04 -1.46
CA GLY A 60 -8.18 -6.36 -1.34
C GLY A 60 -7.87 -7.85 -1.22
N SER A 61 -8.86 -8.74 -1.22
CA SER A 61 -8.63 -10.20 -1.20
C SER A 61 -7.94 -10.66 -2.47
N ILE A 62 -6.86 -11.43 -2.34
CA ILE A 62 -6.07 -11.98 -3.45
C ILE A 62 -6.36 -13.46 -3.58
N TYR A 63 -6.81 -13.87 -4.75
CA TYR A 63 -7.11 -15.26 -5.07
C TYR A 63 -6.10 -15.83 -6.07
N ARG A 64 -5.71 -17.09 -5.86
CA ARG A 64 -4.98 -17.88 -6.84
C ARG A 64 -5.94 -18.32 -7.94
N GLY A 65 -5.63 -17.96 -9.18
CA GLY A 65 -6.26 -18.50 -10.36
C GLY A 65 -5.49 -19.71 -10.89
N ARG A 66 -4.74 -19.53 -12.01
CA ARG A 66 -3.79 -20.55 -12.48
C ARG A 66 -2.58 -20.62 -11.56
N PRO A 67 -1.95 -21.79 -11.39
CA PRO A 67 -0.63 -21.87 -10.78
C PRO A 67 0.37 -21.01 -11.56
N GLU A 68 1.29 -20.34 -10.89
CA GLU A 68 2.27 -19.48 -11.56
C GLU A 68 3.13 -20.20 -12.60
N TRP A 69 3.38 -21.50 -12.41
CA TRP A 69 4.13 -22.31 -13.36
C TRP A 69 3.37 -22.59 -14.66
N ALA A 70 2.07 -22.30 -14.71
CA ALA A 70 1.24 -22.61 -15.86
C ALA A 70 1.31 -21.51 -16.93
N VAL A 71 1.16 -21.91 -18.20
CA VAL A 71 0.90 -20.97 -19.29
C VAL A 71 -0.43 -20.29 -19.05
N GLY A 72 -0.49 -18.96 -19.14
CA GLY A 72 -1.71 -18.18 -18.97
C GLY A 72 -2.72 -18.34 -20.11
N ALA A 73 -3.87 -17.68 -19.99
CA ALA A 73 -4.79 -17.47 -21.10
C ALA A 73 -5.42 -16.07 -20.93
N HIS A 74 -4.57 -15.03 -20.95
CA HIS A 74 -4.97 -13.65 -20.64
C HIS A 74 -4.40 -12.61 -21.60
N ALA A 75 -3.31 -12.92 -22.33
CA ALA A 75 -2.71 -12.02 -23.31
C ALA A 75 -2.08 -12.85 -24.44
N THR A 76 -2.69 -12.80 -25.63
CA THR A 76 -2.22 -13.53 -26.80
C THR A 76 -0.79 -13.16 -27.15
N GLY A 77 0.07 -14.14 -27.39
CA GLY A 77 1.49 -13.95 -27.69
C GLY A 77 2.38 -13.70 -26.45
N HIS A 78 1.79 -13.61 -25.24
CA HIS A 78 2.50 -13.38 -23.98
C HIS A 78 2.17 -14.40 -22.90
N ASN A 79 1.22 -15.31 -23.14
CA ASN A 79 0.73 -16.26 -22.14
C ASN A 79 1.79 -17.24 -21.61
N ASP A 80 2.77 -17.55 -22.44
CA ASP A 80 3.84 -18.53 -22.16
C ASP A 80 5.03 -17.95 -21.39
N ARG A 81 5.03 -16.64 -21.14
CA ARG A 81 6.12 -15.93 -20.50
C ARG A 81 5.71 -14.92 -19.42
N SER A 82 4.41 -14.70 -19.23
CA SER A 82 3.90 -13.66 -18.33
C SER A 82 3.09 -14.21 -17.15
N ILE A 83 3.07 -13.44 -16.07
CA ILE A 83 2.09 -13.56 -14.98
C ILE A 83 0.96 -12.57 -15.25
N GLY A 84 -0.28 -13.05 -15.42
CA GLY A 84 -1.46 -12.21 -15.55
C GLY A 84 -2.11 -11.98 -14.20
N ILE A 85 -2.33 -10.71 -13.86
CA ILE A 85 -3.07 -10.27 -12.66
C ILE A 85 -4.32 -9.53 -13.12
N CYS A 86 -5.49 -9.98 -12.68
CA CYS A 86 -6.75 -9.33 -12.98
C CYS A 86 -7.33 -8.70 -11.71
N CYS A 87 -7.75 -7.45 -11.80
CA CYS A 87 -8.42 -6.71 -10.75
C CYS A 87 -9.94 -6.68 -11.02
N GLU A 88 -10.77 -7.00 -10.01
CA GLU A 88 -12.22 -6.81 -10.05
C GLU A 88 -12.53 -5.33 -10.29
N GLY A 89 -13.41 -5.05 -11.25
CA GLY A 89 -13.84 -3.67 -11.56
C GLY A 89 -13.91 -3.40 -13.06
N ALA A 90 -14.62 -2.31 -13.42
CA ALA A 90 -14.74 -1.79 -14.77
C ALA A 90 -14.03 -0.42 -14.86
N TYR A 91 -12.70 -0.43 -14.96
CA TYR A 91 -11.87 0.78 -14.84
C TYR A 91 -11.82 1.65 -16.10
N MET A 92 -12.75 1.45 -17.01
CA MET A 92 -13.11 2.51 -17.97
C MET A 92 -13.96 3.61 -17.30
N THR A 93 -14.71 3.26 -16.25
CA THR A 93 -15.67 4.17 -15.59
C THR A 93 -15.53 4.24 -14.08
N GLU A 94 -15.01 3.20 -13.44
CA GLU A 94 -14.86 3.10 -11.99
C GLU A 94 -13.48 3.56 -11.53
N THR A 95 -13.36 3.88 -10.24
CA THR A 95 -12.09 4.12 -9.55
C THR A 95 -11.74 2.91 -8.69
N MET A 96 -10.47 2.49 -8.73
CA MET A 96 -9.97 1.37 -7.94
C MET A 96 -9.98 1.73 -6.46
N PRO A 97 -10.58 0.88 -5.57
CA PRO A 97 -10.50 1.07 -4.13
C PRO A 97 -9.06 0.98 -3.61
N ALA A 98 -8.74 1.77 -2.58
CA ALA A 98 -7.41 1.79 -1.98
C ALA A 98 -6.95 0.41 -1.47
N ALA A 99 -7.86 -0.40 -0.89
CA ALA A 99 -7.55 -1.75 -0.43
C ALA A 99 -7.09 -2.67 -1.58
N GLN A 100 -7.71 -2.55 -2.75
CA GLN A 100 -7.34 -3.34 -3.93
C GLN A 100 -5.99 -2.89 -4.49
N LEU A 101 -5.74 -1.57 -4.59
CA LEU A 101 -4.46 -1.02 -5.03
C LEU A 101 -3.32 -1.44 -4.10
N ALA A 102 -3.52 -1.36 -2.79
CA ALA A 102 -2.53 -1.80 -1.79
C ALA A 102 -2.19 -3.29 -1.96
N SER A 103 -3.21 -4.14 -2.19
CA SER A 103 -3.02 -5.57 -2.45
C SER A 103 -2.31 -5.83 -3.78
N LEU A 104 -2.62 -5.06 -4.84
CA LEU A 104 -1.93 -5.14 -6.12
C LEU A 104 -0.44 -4.79 -5.95
N LYS A 105 -0.11 -3.70 -5.28
CA LYS A 105 1.28 -3.29 -5.00
C LYS A 105 2.01 -4.35 -4.18
N ALA A 106 1.38 -4.91 -3.14
CA ALA A 106 1.97 -5.97 -2.32
C ALA A 106 2.25 -7.25 -3.13
N LEU A 107 1.31 -7.65 -4.01
CA LEU A 107 1.50 -8.80 -4.89
C LEU A 107 2.61 -8.57 -5.91
N LEU A 108 2.70 -7.37 -6.49
CA LEU A 108 3.78 -7.01 -7.42
C LEU A 108 5.15 -7.06 -6.73
N ARG A 109 5.28 -6.53 -5.50
CA ARG A 109 6.53 -6.65 -4.70
C ARG A 109 6.93 -8.10 -4.48
N ASP A 110 5.98 -8.96 -4.10
CA ASP A 110 6.24 -10.39 -3.87
C ASP A 110 6.71 -11.08 -5.16
N ILE A 111 6.01 -10.88 -6.29
CA ILE A 111 6.37 -11.47 -7.58
C ILE A 111 7.76 -10.98 -8.01
N MET A 112 8.00 -9.67 -8.01
CA MET A 112 9.29 -9.10 -8.40
C MET A 112 10.43 -9.49 -7.45
N GLY A 113 10.13 -9.74 -6.19
CA GLY A 113 11.10 -10.28 -5.22
C GLY A 113 11.52 -11.71 -5.53
N ARG A 114 10.60 -12.54 -6.03
CA ARG A 114 10.86 -13.96 -6.37
C ARG A 114 11.46 -14.18 -7.76
N TYR A 115 11.06 -13.39 -8.73
CA TYR A 115 11.48 -13.54 -10.14
C TYR A 115 12.53 -12.51 -10.58
N GLY A 116 12.82 -11.52 -9.75
CA GLY A 116 13.61 -10.35 -10.14
C GLY A 116 12.73 -9.27 -10.80
N LYS A 117 13.32 -8.10 -10.99
CA LYS A 117 12.62 -6.98 -11.63
C LYS A 117 12.33 -7.27 -13.09
N MET A 118 11.06 -7.31 -13.45
CA MET A 118 10.53 -7.58 -14.79
C MET A 118 9.72 -6.40 -15.31
N PRO A 119 9.54 -6.27 -16.64
CA PRO A 119 8.58 -5.36 -17.23
C PRO A 119 7.17 -5.58 -16.65
N LEU A 120 6.57 -4.50 -16.20
CA LEU A 120 5.15 -4.43 -15.87
C LEU A 120 4.43 -3.79 -17.06
N ARG A 121 3.36 -4.42 -17.55
CA ARG A 121 2.61 -3.98 -18.72
C ARG A 121 1.11 -3.97 -18.43
N ARG A 122 0.39 -3.11 -19.13
CA ARG A 122 -1.07 -3.20 -19.24
C ARG A 122 -1.42 -4.15 -20.38
N HIS A 123 -2.58 -4.77 -20.36
CA HIS A 123 -3.02 -5.61 -21.46
C HIS A 123 -3.04 -4.84 -22.79
N ARG A 124 -3.44 -3.57 -22.78
CA ARG A 124 -3.43 -2.69 -23.97
C ARG A 124 -2.03 -2.40 -24.54
N ASP A 125 -0.98 -2.62 -23.79
CA ASP A 125 0.39 -2.40 -24.26
C ASP A 125 0.87 -3.55 -25.13
N VAL A 126 0.18 -4.71 -25.10
CA VAL A 126 0.57 -5.94 -25.79
C VAL A 126 -0.49 -6.48 -26.74
N ASN A 127 -1.77 -6.10 -26.57
CA ASN A 127 -2.87 -6.49 -27.43
C ASN A 127 -3.78 -5.28 -27.73
N SER A 128 -4.56 -5.37 -28.83
CA SER A 128 -5.56 -4.33 -29.16
C SER A 128 -6.78 -4.47 -28.26
N THR A 129 -6.81 -3.72 -27.18
CA THR A 129 -7.88 -3.70 -26.15
C THR A 129 -7.79 -2.45 -25.30
N ASP A 130 -8.87 -2.05 -24.65
CA ASP A 130 -8.87 -0.94 -23.68
C ASP A 130 -8.50 -1.38 -22.24
N CYS A 131 -8.34 -2.70 -22.02
CA CYS A 131 -7.94 -3.26 -20.73
C CYS A 131 -6.55 -2.74 -20.31
N PRO A 132 -6.34 -2.38 -19.06
CA PRO A 132 -7.20 -2.49 -17.86
C PRO A 132 -8.13 -1.29 -17.62
N GLY A 133 -8.33 -0.39 -18.57
CA GLY A 133 -9.19 0.78 -18.46
C GLY A 133 -8.41 2.09 -18.23
N ASP A 134 -9.03 3.22 -18.59
CA ASP A 134 -8.38 4.53 -18.51
C ASP A 134 -8.23 5.03 -17.06
N ASN A 135 -9.16 4.64 -16.19
CA ASN A 135 -9.14 4.97 -14.76
C ASN A 135 -8.35 3.94 -13.93
N PHE A 136 -7.70 2.95 -14.57
CA PHE A 136 -6.81 2.05 -13.85
C PHE A 136 -5.62 2.84 -13.30
N PRO A 137 -5.28 2.74 -12.00
CA PRO A 137 -4.22 3.53 -11.36
C PRO A 137 -2.83 3.05 -11.78
N TRP A 138 -2.49 3.27 -13.06
CA TRP A 138 -1.28 2.74 -13.68
C TRP A 138 0.00 3.30 -13.07
N ALA A 139 0.04 4.62 -12.84
CA ALA A 139 1.22 5.27 -12.25
C ALA A 139 1.52 4.72 -10.85
N GLU A 140 0.47 4.56 -10.03
CA GLU A 140 0.55 4.01 -8.69
C GLU A 140 0.97 2.53 -8.71
N ALA A 141 0.47 1.75 -9.69
CA ALA A 141 0.88 0.36 -9.87
C ALA A 141 2.33 0.23 -10.31
N GLN A 142 2.84 1.15 -11.16
CA GLN A 142 4.27 1.17 -11.54
C GLN A 142 5.17 1.51 -10.35
N ASN A 143 4.69 2.32 -9.43
CA ASN A 143 5.38 2.70 -8.20
C ASN A 143 5.15 1.67 -7.07
N TYR A 144 4.99 0.38 -7.43
CA TYR A 144 4.74 -0.70 -6.46
C TYR A 144 5.84 -0.84 -5.40
N MET A 145 7.05 -0.36 -5.66
CA MET A 145 8.16 -0.34 -4.69
C MET A 145 8.03 0.78 -3.67
N GLU A 146 7.26 1.83 -3.98
CA GLU A 146 6.91 2.84 -2.98
C GLU A 146 5.93 2.19 -2.01
N GLU A 147 6.39 1.94 -0.80
CA GLU A 147 5.56 1.35 0.23
C GLU A 147 4.44 2.33 0.60
N ASP A 148 3.22 1.94 0.29
CA ASP A 148 2.03 2.44 0.98
C ASP A 148 1.74 1.46 2.13
N ASP A 149 2.74 1.30 3.00
CA ASP A 149 2.65 0.43 4.18
C ASP A 149 1.93 1.12 5.35
N GLY A 150 1.24 2.23 5.07
CA GLY A 150 0.65 3.08 6.09
C GLY A 150 1.72 3.78 6.95
N MET A 151 3.00 3.55 6.69
CA MET A 151 4.09 4.32 7.24
C MET A 151 4.23 5.61 6.44
N LEU A 152 3.97 6.70 7.08
CA LEU A 152 4.22 8.04 6.53
C LEU A 152 5.70 8.09 6.06
N SER A 153 5.95 8.63 4.88
CA SER A 153 7.32 8.99 4.52
C SER A 153 7.91 9.88 5.61
N TYR A 154 9.24 9.92 5.73
CA TYR A 154 9.88 10.78 6.73
C TYR A 154 9.39 12.24 6.62
N GLU A 155 9.19 12.76 5.42
CA GLU A 155 8.67 14.11 5.19
C GLU A 155 7.20 14.26 5.60
N GLN A 156 6.37 13.27 5.32
CA GLN A 156 4.98 13.25 5.78
C GLN A 156 4.90 13.12 7.30
N PHE A 157 5.70 12.21 7.89
CA PHE A 157 5.79 12.07 9.34
C PHE A 157 6.24 13.37 10.00
N LYS A 158 7.28 14.01 9.45
CA LYS A 158 7.78 15.30 9.92
C LYS A 158 6.70 16.38 9.84
N ALA A 159 6.03 16.50 8.69
CA ALA A 159 4.94 17.46 8.52
C ALA A 159 3.79 17.22 9.51
N TYR A 160 3.48 15.94 9.80
CA TYR A 160 2.47 15.58 10.81
C TYR A 160 2.91 15.96 12.21
N MET A 161 4.17 15.70 12.56
CA MET A 161 4.74 16.08 13.85
C MET A 161 4.81 17.61 14.02
N ASP A 162 5.24 18.33 12.99
CA ASP A 162 5.29 19.79 13.01
C ASP A 162 3.90 20.39 13.22
N ARG A 163 2.89 19.85 12.53
CA ARG A 163 1.49 20.25 12.72
C ARG A 163 0.98 19.93 14.12
N TRP A 164 1.23 18.72 14.62
CA TRP A 164 0.82 18.32 15.96
C TRP A 164 1.48 19.16 17.05
N ILE A 165 2.78 19.47 16.90
CA ILE A 165 3.51 20.36 17.80
C ILE A 165 2.89 21.77 17.76
N SER A 166 2.57 22.30 16.57
CA SER A 166 1.89 23.60 16.42
C SER A 166 0.53 23.61 17.10
N GLU A 167 -0.25 22.54 16.96
CA GLU A 167 -1.55 22.42 17.65
C GLU A 167 -1.39 22.36 19.18
N LEU A 168 -0.29 21.78 19.70
CA LEU A 168 0.01 21.77 21.12
C LEU A 168 0.47 23.15 21.64
N GLN A 169 1.13 23.94 20.79
CA GLN A 169 1.57 25.31 21.14
C GLN A 169 0.40 26.25 21.40
N GLU A 170 -0.75 26.04 20.73
CA GLU A 170 -1.94 26.85 20.86
C GLU A 170 -2.81 26.47 22.08
N LYS A 171 -2.55 25.27 22.67
CA LYS A 171 -3.34 24.80 23.82
C LYS A 171 -2.96 25.51 25.10
N LYS A 172 -3.98 25.84 25.86
CA LYS A 172 -3.82 26.35 27.25
C LYS A 172 -3.32 25.22 28.17
N PRO A 173 -2.71 25.53 29.31
CA PRO A 173 -2.47 24.57 30.36
C PRO A 173 -3.74 23.78 30.68
N SER A 174 -3.62 22.50 30.99
CA SER A 174 -4.76 21.71 31.49
C SER A 174 -5.18 22.29 32.86
N GLU A 175 -6.48 22.24 33.16
CA GLU A 175 -7.04 22.75 34.44
C GLU A 175 -6.28 22.22 35.66
N TRP A 176 -5.77 20.98 35.61
CA TRP A 176 -5.02 20.33 36.67
C TRP A 176 -3.65 20.95 36.95
N HIS A 177 -3.03 21.58 35.95
CA HIS A 177 -1.67 22.11 36.01
C HIS A 177 -1.58 23.61 35.80
N GLU A 178 -2.73 24.30 35.69
CA GLU A 178 -2.74 25.74 35.40
C GLU A 178 -2.05 26.54 36.50
N ALA A 179 -2.30 26.20 37.76
CA ALA A 179 -1.67 26.87 38.90
C ALA A 179 -0.16 26.67 38.94
N ASP A 180 0.30 25.40 38.74
CA ASP A 180 1.72 25.07 38.73
C ASP A 180 2.44 25.67 37.53
N TRP A 181 1.77 25.73 36.39
CA TRP A 181 2.32 26.36 35.18
C TRP A 181 2.50 27.87 35.38
N ASN A 182 1.51 28.56 35.97
CA ASN A 182 1.61 29.98 36.24
C ASN A 182 2.69 30.29 37.28
N ALA A 183 2.81 29.48 38.33
CA ALA A 183 3.86 29.61 39.32
C ALA A 183 5.26 29.41 38.69
N ALA A 184 5.42 28.43 37.84
CA ALA A 184 6.68 28.15 37.13
C ALA A 184 7.06 29.28 36.15
N LYS A 185 6.06 29.89 35.50
CA LYS A 185 6.24 31.05 34.63
C LYS A 185 6.66 32.30 35.45
N GLU A 186 5.98 32.59 36.56
CA GLU A 186 6.31 33.69 37.45
C GLU A 186 7.72 33.54 38.07
N ALA A 187 8.12 32.28 38.37
CA ALA A 187 9.44 31.97 38.86
C ALA A 187 10.52 32.00 37.74
N GLY A 188 10.14 32.25 36.49
CA GLY A 188 11.07 32.29 35.33
C GLY A 188 11.66 30.92 34.96
N ILE A 189 11.04 29.83 35.39
CA ILE A 189 11.44 28.45 35.03
C ILE A 189 11.13 28.18 33.57
N PHE A 190 9.94 28.53 33.14
CA PHE A 190 9.48 28.48 31.75
C PHE A 190 9.18 29.90 31.23
N ASP A 191 9.16 30.04 29.92
CA ASP A 191 8.85 31.30 29.22
C ASP A 191 7.35 31.62 29.14
N GLY A 192 6.51 30.68 29.58
CA GLY A 192 5.07 30.79 29.54
C GLY A 192 4.41 30.43 28.23
N THR A 193 5.17 29.90 27.28
CA THR A 193 4.66 29.42 26.00
C THR A 193 4.56 27.88 25.97
N MET A 194 3.68 27.35 25.13
CA MET A 194 3.60 25.91 24.82
C MET A 194 3.45 24.96 26.02
N PRO A 195 2.50 25.17 26.94
CA PRO A 195 2.38 24.39 28.18
C PRO A 195 2.15 22.87 27.96
N GLN A 196 1.65 22.47 26.80
CA GLN A 196 1.39 21.09 26.47
C GLN A 196 2.35 20.51 25.41
N ALA A 197 3.34 21.27 24.96
CA ALA A 197 4.31 20.78 23.99
C ALA A 197 5.32 19.80 24.63
N PRO A 198 5.86 18.84 23.85
CA PRO A 198 6.93 17.97 24.30
C PRO A 198 8.15 18.78 24.73
N LEU A 199 8.73 18.43 25.85
CA LEU A 199 9.93 19.08 26.39
C LEU A 199 11.18 18.34 25.87
N THR A 200 12.09 19.07 25.22
CA THR A 200 13.38 18.48 24.83
C THR A 200 14.29 18.30 26.05
N ARG A 201 15.31 17.43 25.92
CA ARG A 201 16.30 17.25 27.00
C ARG A 201 17.05 18.53 27.32
N GLU A 202 17.31 19.39 26.35
CA GLU A 202 17.95 20.70 26.54
C GLU A 202 17.05 21.67 27.31
N GLN A 203 15.75 21.71 26.95
CA GLN A 203 14.77 22.51 27.68
C GLN A 203 14.60 22.01 29.11
N ALA A 204 14.53 20.69 29.32
CA ALA A 204 14.49 20.09 30.64
C ALA A 204 15.74 20.45 31.47
N SER A 205 16.94 20.34 30.89
CA SER A 205 18.20 20.72 31.55
C SER A 205 18.21 22.20 31.96
N THR A 206 17.69 23.06 31.10
CA THR A 206 17.60 24.51 31.39
C THR A 206 16.60 24.77 32.51
N ALA A 207 15.42 24.14 32.50
CA ALA A 207 14.43 24.26 33.57
C ALA A 207 14.98 23.76 34.92
N LEU A 208 15.60 22.58 34.93
CA LEU A 208 16.22 22.02 36.17
C LEU A 208 17.33 22.91 36.72
N ARG A 209 18.14 23.54 35.87
CA ARG A 209 19.16 24.52 36.31
C ARG A 209 18.54 25.74 36.91
N ARG A 210 17.46 26.28 36.33
CA ARG A 210 16.73 27.45 36.89
C ARG A 210 16.09 27.14 38.23
N CYS A 211 15.73 25.88 38.47
CA CYS A 211 15.23 25.41 39.77
C CYS A 211 16.38 25.14 40.79
N GLY A 212 17.63 25.30 40.43
CA GLY A 212 18.77 24.98 41.29
C GLY A 212 19.00 23.48 41.53
N LEU A 213 18.34 22.61 40.74
CA LEU A 213 18.41 21.15 40.88
C LEU A 213 19.61 20.53 40.15
N VAL A 214 20.25 21.27 39.27
CA VAL A 214 21.48 20.85 38.57
C VAL A 214 22.63 21.67 39.12
N GLY A 215 23.50 21.04 39.94
CA GLY A 215 24.71 21.67 40.46
C GLY A 215 25.71 22.00 39.34
N GLN A 216 26.68 22.87 39.62
CA GLN A 216 27.77 23.13 38.73
C GLN A 216 28.52 21.80 38.47
N VAL A 217 28.55 21.36 37.21
CA VAL A 217 29.41 20.24 36.81
C VAL A 217 30.85 20.69 37.06
N PRO A 218 31.67 19.97 37.83
CA PRO A 218 33.07 20.30 37.98
C PRO A 218 33.72 20.29 36.59
N GLN A 219 34.36 21.37 36.20
CA GLN A 219 35.21 21.40 35.00
C GLN A 219 36.34 20.40 35.24
N GLN A 220 36.40 19.33 34.46
CA GLN A 220 37.53 18.41 34.36
C GLN A 220 38.55 19.02 33.40
#